data_e79066ea169248be3dce29647131248c
#
_entry.id   e79066ea169248be3dce29647131248c
#
_cell.length_a   1.000
_cell.length_b   1.000
_cell.length_c   1.000
_cell.angle_alpha   90.00
_cell.angle_beta   90.00
_cell.angle_gamma   90.00
#
_symmetry.space_group_name_H-M   'P 1'
#
loop_
_entity.id
_entity.type
_entity.pdbx_description
1 polymer ?
#
loop_
_entity_poly.entity_id
_entity_poly.type
_entity_poly.pdbx_seq_one_letter_code
_entity_poly.pdbx_strand_id
1 'polypeptide(L)'
;MAITPKKLLNKKHSPEAVNQSMMTLIKKVHGIIENPDIEKHRHSQDQVGALLGNSKELLYKSITIKDMDGEWICVNRAHMKKYVILYCHGGGYSTGSSLYARTLTTKLASSTSMDVLSFDYRLAPENPYPAAVEDAMKAWDYLMLLGYGARDVIVAGDSAGGNLALSLVLKLKQEDRLLPRGLVLMSPWTDLTSSGKSHVSRAEVDPVLDAEYLERMITNYAGEKELTDPFISPLFGDFKGFPPVYIQVGNNEILLSDSVMLHKKLIQANVSAKIDIFKGMWHVFQMSPLKAAYDAMEKNAEFIFDICR
;
A
#
# COMPACT_ATOMS: atom_id res chain seq x y z
N MET A 1 -16.19 -13.70 52.78
CA MET A 1 -16.98 -13.28 51.59
C MET A 1 -16.14 -13.59 50.35
N ALA A 2 -16.51 -14.64 49.65
CA ALA A 2 -15.79 -15.10 48.45
C ALA A 2 -16.24 -14.25 47.25
N ILE A 3 -15.31 -13.55 46.61
CA ILE A 3 -15.56 -12.80 45.39
C ILE A 3 -15.56 -13.78 44.22
N THR A 4 -16.73 -14.04 43.64
CA THR A 4 -16.91 -14.93 42.52
C THR A 4 -16.27 -14.35 41.25
N PRO A 5 -15.52 -15.17 40.43
CA PRO A 5 -14.79 -14.68 39.26
C PRO A 5 -15.67 -14.24 38.05
N LYS A 6 -16.99 -14.28 38.16
CA LYS A 6 -17.94 -14.00 37.05
C LYS A 6 -18.20 -12.50 36.76
N LYS A 7 -17.59 -11.55 37.46
CA LYS A 7 -17.84 -10.10 37.25
C LYS A 7 -16.81 -9.39 36.42
N LEU A 8 -15.78 -10.07 35.89
CA LEU A 8 -14.69 -9.46 35.12
C LEU A 8 -14.80 -9.62 33.60
N LEU A 9 -15.82 -10.29 33.09
CA LEU A 9 -15.91 -10.68 31.68
C LEU A 9 -16.99 -9.96 30.84
N ASN A 10 -17.52 -8.81 31.27
CA ASN A 10 -18.59 -8.12 30.52
C ASN A 10 -18.44 -6.59 30.45
N LYS A 11 -17.23 -6.05 30.17
CA LYS A 11 -17.12 -4.74 29.53
C LYS A 11 -16.95 -5.01 28.02
N LYS A 12 -18.05 -4.98 27.27
CA LYS A 12 -18.01 -4.79 25.82
C LYS A 12 -17.36 -3.43 25.62
N HIS A 13 -16.06 -3.41 25.30
CA HIS A 13 -15.40 -2.17 24.91
C HIS A 13 -16.10 -1.67 23.63
N SER A 14 -16.43 -0.37 23.58
CA SER A 14 -16.94 0.21 22.34
C SER A 14 -15.92 0.04 21.20
N PRO A 15 -16.33 -0.08 19.94
CA PRO A 15 -15.39 -0.15 18.81
C PRO A 15 -14.36 0.97 18.83
N GLU A 16 -14.72 2.15 19.30
CA GLU A 16 -13.83 3.31 19.46
C GLU A 16 -12.75 3.07 20.52
N ALA A 17 -13.11 2.48 21.68
CA ALA A 17 -12.15 2.14 22.73
C ALA A 17 -11.17 1.04 22.28
N VAL A 18 -11.63 0.06 21.48
CA VAL A 18 -10.78 -0.98 20.91
C VAL A 18 -9.81 -0.35 19.90
N ASN A 19 -10.29 0.52 19.02
CA ASN A 19 -9.45 1.22 18.05
C ASN A 19 -8.39 2.09 18.73
N GLN A 20 -8.76 2.83 19.78
CA GLN A 20 -7.83 3.68 20.51
C GLN A 20 -6.76 2.86 21.26
N SER A 21 -7.14 1.73 21.85
CA SER A 21 -6.19 0.81 22.49
C SER A 21 -5.24 0.20 21.44
N MET A 22 -5.75 -0.12 20.25
CA MET A 22 -4.95 -0.65 19.15
C MET A 22 -3.99 0.41 18.59
N MET A 23 -4.43 1.66 18.41
CA MET A 23 -3.55 2.76 17.99
C MET A 23 -2.39 2.95 18.96
N THR A 24 -2.67 2.90 20.28
CA THR A 24 -1.62 2.97 21.32
C THR A 24 -0.63 1.81 21.22
N LEU A 25 -1.13 0.59 20.96
CA LEU A 25 -0.28 -0.58 20.75
C LEU A 25 0.57 -0.44 19.48
N ILE A 26 -0.04 -0.01 18.38
CA ILE A 26 0.65 0.21 17.09
C ILE A 26 1.76 1.24 17.24
N LYS A 27 1.49 2.37 17.91
CA LYS A 27 2.52 3.38 18.17
C LYS A 27 3.71 2.81 18.96
N LYS A 28 3.46 1.94 19.95
CA LYS A 28 4.53 1.25 20.69
C LYS A 28 5.29 0.25 19.83
N VAL A 29 4.60 -0.54 19.03
CA VAL A 29 5.22 -1.53 18.13
C VAL A 29 6.02 -0.82 17.04
N HIS A 30 5.48 0.24 16.46
CA HIS A 30 6.18 1.04 15.47
C HIS A 30 7.48 1.64 16.04
N GLY A 31 7.44 2.22 17.23
CA GLY A 31 8.64 2.75 17.90
C GLY A 31 9.68 1.68 18.30
N ILE A 32 9.31 0.38 18.32
CA ILE A 32 10.27 -0.72 18.49
C ILE A 32 10.87 -1.15 17.14
N ILE A 33 10.05 -1.14 16.10
CA ILE A 33 10.46 -1.55 14.72
C ILE A 33 11.28 -0.44 14.06
N GLU A 34 10.86 0.83 14.24
CA GLU A 34 11.58 1.98 13.74
C GLU A 34 12.96 2.06 14.37
N ASN A 35 13.98 2.02 13.54
CA ASN A 35 15.38 2.06 13.97
C ASN A 35 16.10 3.12 13.15
N PRO A 36 16.93 3.99 13.78
CA PRO A 36 17.79 4.93 13.04
C PRO A 36 18.72 4.23 12.05
N ASP A 37 19.15 3.01 12.37
CA ASP A 37 19.86 2.12 11.44
C ASP A 37 18.85 1.50 10.46
N ILE A 38 18.92 1.92 9.21
CA ILE A 38 17.95 1.56 8.17
C ILE A 38 17.92 0.05 7.88
N GLU A 39 19.07 -0.62 7.96
CA GLU A 39 19.16 -2.06 7.73
C GLU A 39 18.46 -2.85 8.85
N LYS A 40 18.61 -2.43 10.09
CA LYS A 40 17.86 -3.03 11.21
C LYS A 40 16.37 -2.78 11.08
N HIS A 41 15.98 -1.60 10.61
CA HIS A 41 14.57 -1.27 10.36
C HIS A 41 13.98 -2.20 9.29
N ARG A 42 14.64 -2.33 8.13
CA ARG A 42 14.27 -3.24 7.04
C ARG A 42 14.09 -4.67 7.56
N HIS A 43 15.10 -5.18 8.26
CA HIS A 43 15.07 -6.54 8.82
C HIS A 43 13.91 -6.75 9.81
N SER A 44 13.65 -5.79 10.69
CA SER A 44 12.56 -5.88 11.67
C SER A 44 11.19 -5.90 10.98
N GLN A 45 10.98 -5.09 9.93
CA GLN A 45 9.76 -5.09 9.13
C GLN A 45 9.54 -6.43 8.43
N ASP A 46 10.58 -7.00 7.83
CA ASP A 46 10.52 -8.30 7.15
C ASP A 46 10.17 -9.44 8.11
N GLN A 47 10.74 -9.43 9.31
CA GLN A 47 10.38 -10.42 10.34
C GLN A 47 8.90 -10.35 10.71
N VAL A 48 8.35 -9.15 10.88
CA VAL A 48 6.92 -8.97 11.20
C VAL A 48 6.05 -9.43 10.03
N GLY A 49 6.39 -9.06 8.79
CA GLY A 49 5.68 -9.50 7.60
C GLY A 49 5.70 -11.01 7.42
N ALA A 50 6.86 -11.64 7.59
CA ALA A 50 7.02 -13.09 7.53
C ALA A 50 6.22 -13.82 8.62
N LEU A 51 6.10 -13.23 9.82
CA LEU A 51 5.37 -13.83 10.93
C LEU A 51 3.84 -13.72 10.74
N LEU A 52 3.35 -12.56 10.31
CA LEU A 52 1.92 -12.25 10.27
C LEU A 52 1.29 -12.48 8.89
N GLY A 53 2.08 -12.53 7.83
CA GLY A 53 1.61 -12.57 6.45
C GLY A 53 1.34 -13.97 5.89
N ASN A 54 1.45 -15.04 6.67
CA ASN A 54 1.30 -16.40 6.15
C ASN A 54 -0.14 -16.92 6.25
N SER A 55 -0.60 -17.61 5.20
CA SER A 55 -1.84 -18.38 5.17
C SER A 55 -1.58 -19.79 4.63
N LYS A 56 -2.23 -20.79 5.25
CA LYS A 56 -2.15 -22.20 4.78
C LYS A 56 -2.90 -22.42 3.45
N GLU A 57 -3.75 -21.49 3.06
CA GLU A 57 -4.55 -21.56 1.83
C GLU A 57 -3.82 -21.02 0.60
N LEU A 58 -2.64 -20.45 0.79
CA LEU A 58 -1.84 -19.81 -0.25
C LEU A 58 -0.47 -20.47 -0.38
N LEU A 59 0.11 -20.35 -1.56
CA LEU A 59 1.47 -20.79 -1.86
C LEU A 59 2.33 -19.54 -2.12
N TYR A 60 3.47 -19.49 -1.48
CA TYR A 60 4.44 -18.41 -1.61
C TYR A 60 5.64 -18.93 -2.39
N LYS A 61 5.94 -18.31 -3.52
CA LYS A 61 7.03 -18.73 -4.41
C LYS A 61 7.96 -17.56 -4.65
N SER A 62 9.19 -17.67 -4.16
CA SER A 62 10.22 -16.70 -4.50
C SER A 62 10.52 -16.77 -6.00
N ILE A 63 10.73 -15.60 -6.60
CA ILE A 63 11.11 -15.43 -7.99
C ILE A 63 12.21 -14.38 -8.12
N THR A 64 12.88 -14.39 -9.27
CA THR A 64 13.78 -13.32 -9.65
C THR A 64 13.34 -12.74 -11.00
N ILE A 65 13.14 -11.43 -11.06
CA ILE A 65 12.76 -10.68 -12.26
C ILE A 65 14.01 -9.94 -12.71
N LYS A 66 14.73 -10.48 -13.70
CA LYS A 66 16.07 -10.00 -14.09
C LYS A 66 17.04 -10.05 -12.89
N ASP A 67 17.33 -8.92 -12.29
CA ASP A 67 18.22 -8.68 -11.14
C ASP A 67 17.46 -8.34 -9.84
N MET A 68 16.14 -8.44 -9.85
CA MET A 68 15.26 -8.04 -8.76
C MET A 68 14.51 -9.25 -8.20
N ASP A 69 14.56 -9.44 -6.89
CA ASP A 69 13.82 -10.49 -6.21
C ASP A 69 12.33 -10.11 -6.07
N GLY A 70 11.51 -11.11 -5.79
CA GLY A 70 10.09 -10.92 -5.58
C GLY A 70 9.39 -12.20 -5.14
N GLU A 71 8.09 -12.12 -4.99
CA GLU A 71 7.28 -13.22 -4.52
C GLU A 71 5.97 -13.32 -5.31
N TRP A 72 5.66 -14.53 -5.78
CA TRP A 72 4.34 -14.93 -6.20
C TRP A 72 3.55 -15.48 -5.03
N ILE A 73 2.42 -14.88 -4.74
CA ILE A 73 1.42 -15.38 -3.81
C ILE A 73 0.30 -16.01 -4.66
N CYS A 74 0.25 -17.34 -4.68
CA CYS A 74 -0.67 -18.11 -5.51
C CYS A 74 -1.80 -18.69 -4.68
N VAL A 75 -3.01 -18.58 -5.20
CA VAL A 75 -4.19 -19.21 -4.58
C VAL A 75 -4.13 -20.72 -4.75
N ASN A 76 -4.10 -21.46 -3.64
CA ASN A 76 -3.97 -22.93 -3.64
C ASN A 76 -5.33 -23.64 -3.83
N ARG A 77 -6.10 -23.21 -4.82
CA ARG A 77 -7.37 -23.81 -5.27
C ARG A 77 -7.61 -23.47 -6.74
N ALA A 78 -8.51 -24.19 -7.38
CA ALA A 78 -8.92 -23.85 -8.75
C ALA A 78 -9.51 -22.43 -8.79
N HIS A 79 -8.94 -21.56 -9.60
CA HIS A 79 -9.36 -20.17 -9.77
C HIS A 79 -9.07 -19.67 -11.18
N MET A 80 -9.67 -18.54 -11.55
CA MET A 80 -9.41 -17.90 -12.85
C MET A 80 -8.02 -17.26 -12.83
N LYS A 81 -7.11 -17.79 -13.66
CA LYS A 81 -5.75 -17.26 -13.85
C LYS A 81 -5.66 -16.16 -14.91
N LYS A 82 -6.78 -15.60 -15.33
CA LYS A 82 -6.81 -14.54 -16.33
C LYS A 82 -6.27 -13.22 -15.77
N TYR A 83 -6.60 -12.92 -14.53
CA TYR A 83 -6.22 -11.66 -13.89
C TYR A 83 -5.13 -11.87 -12.85
N VAL A 84 -4.29 -10.85 -12.70
CA VAL A 84 -3.19 -10.83 -11.72
C VAL A 84 -3.12 -9.46 -11.04
N ILE A 85 -2.72 -9.43 -9.78
CA ILE A 85 -2.44 -8.19 -9.06
C ILE A 85 -0.93 -7.98 -9.04
N LEU A 86 -0.46 -6.85 -9.60
CA LEU A 86 0.91 -6.36 -9.41
C LEU A 86 0.93 -5.46 -8.18
N TYR A 87 1.67 -5.85 -7.16
CA TYR A 87 1.70 -5.18 -5.88
C TYR A 87 3.00 -4.41 -5.66
N CYS A 88 2.88 -3.10 -5.45
CA CYS A 88 3.96 -2.20 -5.06
C CYS A 88 3.91 -2.01 -3.54
N HIS A 89 4.94 -2.43 -2.82
CA HIS A 89 4.97 -2.34 -1.36
C HIS A 89 5.25 -0.92 -0.85
N GLY A 90 4.79 -0.63 0.37
CA GLY A 90 5.09 0.60 1.10
C GLY A 90 6.48 0.61 1.73
N GLY A 91 6.72 1.59 2.62
CA GLY A 91 7.99 1.73 3.35
C GLY A 91 8.79 2.99 2.99
N GLY A 92 8.13 4.05 2.51
CA GLY A 92 8.75 5.36 2.24
C GLY A 92 9.86 5.31 1.18
N TYR A 93 9.85 4.35 0.28
CA TYR A 93 10.91 4.07 -0.69
C TYR A 93 12.27 3.68 -0.10
N SER A 94 12.39 3.67 1.24
CA SER A 94 13.66 3.40 1.93
C SER A 94 13.65 2.09 2.69
N THR A 95 12.47 1.52 2.92
CA THR A 95 12.26 0.24 3.62
C THR A 95 11.17 -0.57 2.93
N GLY A 96 10.83 -1.73 3.48
CA GLY A 96 9.84 -2.64 2.92
C GLY A 96 10.44 -3.63 1.92
N SER A 97 9.68 -4.67 1.64
CA SER A 97 9.99 -5.76 0.72
C SER A 97 8.73 -6.56 0.40
N SER A 98 8.83 -7.58 -0.42
CA SER A 98 7.78 -8.57 -0.63
C SER A 98 7.40 -9.30 0.67
N LEU A 99 8.38 -9.53 1.58
CA LEU A 99 8.12 -10.11 2.91
C LEU A 99 7.31 -9.16 3.80
N TYR A 100 7.69 -7.89 3.87
CA TYR A 100 6.92 -6.86 4.57
C TYR A 100 5.48 -6.80 4.05
N ALA A 101 5.32 -6.75 2.72
CA ALA A 101 4.04 -6.66 2.05
C ALA A 101 3.15 -7.90 2.23
N ARG A 102 3.72 -9.04 2.66
CA ARG A 102 3.03 -10.34 2.68
C ARG A 102 1.73 -10.30 3.47
N THR A 103 1.63 -9.48 4.51
CA THR A 103 0.38 -9.29 5.27
C THR A 103 -0.76 -8.75 4.39
N LEU A 104 -0.47 -7.81 3.49
CA LEU A 104 -1.45 -7.21 2.59
C LEU A 104 -1.71 -8.07 1.36
N THR A 105 -0.64 -8.58 0.74
CA THR A 105 -0.73 -9.41 -0.48
C THR A 105 -1.46 -10.73 -0.21
N THR A 106 -1.25 -11.35 0.97
CA THR A 106 -2.01 -12.51 1.44
C THR A 106 -3.51 -12.21 1.55
N LYS A 107 -3.86 -11.08 2.16
CA LYS A 107 -5.27 -10.69 2.30
C LYS A 107 -5.91 -10.39 0.94
N LEU A 108 -5.19 -9.71 0.05
CA LEU A 108 -5.66 -9.46 -1.33
C LEU A 108 -5.86 -10.76 -2.10
N ALA A 109 -4.88 -11.67 -2.09
CA ALA A 109 -5.01 -12.97 -2.76
C ALA A 109 -6.19 -13.78 -2.20
N SER A 110 -6.39 -13.77 -0.88
CA SER A 110 -7.48 -14.49 -0.23
C SER A 110 -8.86 -13.92 -0.57
N SER A 111 -9.01 -12.58 -0.54
CA SER A 111 -10.30 -11.92 -0.79
C SER A 111 -10.70 -11.91 -2.27
N THR A 112 -9.72 -11.80 -3.19
CA THR A 112 -9.98 -11.73 -4.63
C THR A 112 -9.93 -13.09 -5.33
N SER A 113 -9.31 -14.10 -4.71
CA SER A 113 -8.95 -15.36 -5.38
C SER A 113 -8.10 -15.13 -6.64
N MET A 114 -7.25 -14.10 -6.65
CA MET A 114 -6.29 -13.79 -7.72
C MET A 114 -4.87 -13.98 -7.21
N ASP A 115 -3.99 -14.41 -8.10
CA ASP A 115 -2.56 -14.45 -7.81
C ASP A 115 -2.02 -13.02 -7.69
N VAL A 116 -1.06 -12.83 -6.79
CA VAL A 116 -0.41 -11.54 -6.55
C VAL A 116 1.08 -11.66 -6.81
N LEU A 117 1.64 -10.76 -7.61
CA LEU A 117 3.07 -10.57 -7.78
C LEU A 117 3.51 -9.36 -6.97
N SER A 118 4.34 -9.58 -5.97
CA SER A 118 5.07 -8.53 -5.23
C SER A 118 6.55 -8.59 -5.61
N PHE A 119 7.23 -7.44 -5.66
CA PHE A 119 8.62 -7.35 -6.11
C PHE A 119 9.43 -6.40 -5.22
N ASP A 120 10.72 -6.71 -5.07
CA ASP A 120 11.64 -5.98 -4.21
C ASP A 120 12.38 -4.92 -5.04
N TYR A 121 11.73 -3.78 -5.26
CA TYR A 121 12.37 -2.67 -5.98
C TYR A 121 13.54 -2.09 -5.18
N ARG A 122 14.52 -1.55 -5.88
CA ARG A 122 15.70 -0.90 -5.30
C ARG A 122 15.31 0.25 -4.38
N LEU A 123 15.83 0.23 -3.16
CA LEU A 123 15.49 1.16 -2.10
C LEU A 123 16.47 2.34 -2.01
N ALA A 124 15.97 3.47 -1.57
CA ALA A 124 16.76 4.63 -1.17
C ALA A 124 17.26 4.44 0.30
N PRO A 125 18.33 5.10 0.71
CA PRO A 125 19.11 6.10 -0.05
C PRO A 125 20.10 5.52 -1.05
N GLU A 126 20.36 4.20 -1.06
CA GLU A 126 21.33 3.55 -1.93
C GLU A 126 20.97 3.71 -3.41
N ASN A 127 19.66 3.66 -3.70
CA ASN A 127 19.11 3.81 -5.03
C ASN A 127 17.94 4.80 -5.03
N PRO A 128 18.20 6.12 -5.05
CA PRO A 128 17.16 7.13 -5.07
C PRO A 128 16.37 7.12 -6.38
N TYR A 129 15.36 7.99 -6.48
CA TYR A 129 14.63 8.21 -7.72
C TYR A 129 15.58 8.40 -8.93
N PRO A 130 15.36 7.69 -10.06
CA PRO A 130 14.14 6.97 -10.45
C PRO A 130 14.17 5.44 -10.28
N ALA A 131 15.08 4.88 -9.49
CA ALA A 131 15.36 3.45 -9.46
C ALA A 131 14.08 2.59 -9.22
N ALA A 132 13.24 2.95 -8.25
CA ALA A 132 12.01 2.21 -7.96
C ALA A 132 11.02 2.22 -9.13
N VAL A 133 10.91 3.35 -9.85
CA VAL A 133 10.02 3.47 -11.02
C VAL A 133 10.53 2.58 -12.17
N GLU A 134 11.84 2.54 -12.40
CA GLU A 134 12.44 1.64 -13.39
C GLU A 134 12.20 0.17 -13.05
N ASP A 135 12.27 -0.18 -11.77
CA ASP A 135 12.03 -1.56 -11.31
C ASP A 135 10.54 -1.94 -11.39
N ALA A 136 9.63 -1.01 -11.12
CA ALA A 136 8.20 -1.22 -11.37
C ALA A 136 7.89 -1.46 -12.85
N MET A 137 8.58 -0.75 -13.75
CA MET A 137 8.49 -1.02 -15.19
C MET A 137 9.04 -2.41 -15.57
N LYS A 138 10.14 -2.88 -14.95
CA LYS A 138 10.65 -4.24 -15.14
C LYS A 138 9.62 -5.30 -14.69
N ALA A 139 8.97 -5.09 -13.54
CA ALA A 139 7.95 -6.00 -13.02
C ALA A 139 6.70 -6.03 -13.92
N TRP A 140 6.29 -4.88 -14.45
CA TRP A 140 5.23 -4.79 -15.45
C TRP A 140 5.60 -5.58 -16.71
N ASP A 141 6.80 -5.35 -17.28
CA ASP A 141 7.27 -6.04 -18.47
C ASP A 141 7.37 -7.55 -18.26
N TYR A 142 7.74 -7.98 -17.08
CA TYR A 142 7.76 -9.40 -16.72
C TYR A 142 6.37 -10.04 -16.83
N LEU A 143 5.32 -9.36 -16.36
CA LEU A 143 3.94 -9.86 -16.54
C LEU A 143 3.54 -9.94 -18.01
N MET A 144 3.92 -8.96 -18.83
CA MET A 144 3.67 -8.98 -20.27
C MET A 144 4.39 -10.17 -20.94
N LEU A 145 5.64 -10.45 -20.54
CA LEU A 145 6.41 -11.62 -21.01
C LEU A 145 5.78 -12.95 -20.60
N LEU A 146 5.11 -13.01 -19.46
CA LEU A 146 4.36 -14.19 -19.03
C LEU A 146 3.03 -14.38 -19.79
N GLY A 147 2.67 -13.44 -20.67
CA GLY A 147 1.48 -13.52 -21.51
C GLY A 147 0.23 -12.84 -20.93
N TYR A 148 0.35 -12.09 -19.81
CA TYR A 148 -0.75 -11.25 -19.37
C TYR A 148 -0.93 -10.06 -20.32
N GLY A 149 -2.17 -9.75 -20.68
CA GLY A 149 -2.48 -8.47 -21.34
C GLY A 149 -2.48 -7.33 -20.31
N ALA A 150 -2.22 -6.11 -20.74
CA ALA A 150 -2.27 -4.95 -19.85
C ALA A 150 -3.61 -4.85 -19.07
N ARG A 151 -4.72 -5.19 -19.75
CA ARG A 151 -6.07 -5.21 -19.14
C ARG A 151 -6.35 -6.43 -18.26
N ASP A 152 -5.42 -7.33 -18.13
CA ASP A 152 -5.49 -8.46 -17.18
C ASP A 152 -4.76 -8.17 -15.87
N VAL A 153 -4.06 -7.03 -15.79
CA VAL A 153 -3.32 -6.59 -14.60
C VAL A 153 -4.08 -5.53 -13.81
N ILE A 154 -4.23 -5.75 -12.52
CA ILE A 154 -4.61 -4.74 -11.52
C ILE A 154 -3.33 -4.30 -10.82
N VAL A 155 -3.09 -3.00 -10.68
CA VAL A 155 -1.94 -2.50 -9.91
C VAL A 155 -2.43 -2.09 -8.52
N ALA A 156 -1.79 -2.58 -7.48
CA ALA A 156 -2.13 -2.23 -6.11
C ALA A 156 -0.89 -1.78 -5.34
N GLY A 157 -1.08 -0.96 -4.31
CA GLY A 157 0.02 -0.55 -3.44
C GLY A 157 -0.46 0.22 -2.21
N ASP A 158 0.40 0.23 -1.21
CA ASP A 158 0.20 0.93 0.06
C ASP A 158 1.25 2.04 0.24
N SER A 159 0.87 3.17 0.84
CA SER A 159 1.81 4.25 1.20
C SER A 159 2.66 4.71 0.00
N ALA A 160 4.00 4.66 0.10
CA ALA A 160 4.94 4.90 -1.00
C ALA A 160 4.72 3.93 -2.18
N GLY A 161 4.27 2.69 -1.94
CA GLY A 161 3.88 1.76 -3.00
C GLY A 161 2.62 2.20 -3.75
N GLY A 162 1.71 2.92 -3.10
CA GLY A 162 0.59 3.59 -3.76
C GLY A 162 1.06 4.73 -4.68
N ASN A 163 2.11 5.46 -4.27
CA ASN A 163 2.82 6.41 -5.12
C ASN A 163 3.44 5.70 -6.33
N LEU A 164 4.21 4.64 -6.09
CA LEU A 164 4.87 3.86 -7.13
C LEU A 164 3.88 3.27 -8.14
N ALA A 165 2.72 2.80 -7.67
CA ALA A 165 1.62 2.31 -8.54
C ALA A 165 1.10 3.40 -9.49
N LEU A 166 0.93 4.63 -8.97
CA LEU A 166 0.53 5.79 -9.79
C LEU A 166 1.65 6.19 -10.75
N SER A 167 2.90 6.26 -10.28
CA SER A 167 4.08 6.61 -11.08
C SER A 167 4.31 5.61 -12.22
N LEU A 168 4.11 4.30 -11.96
CA LEU A 168 4.12 3.27 -12.98
C LEU A 168 3.09 3.57 -14.09
N VAL A 169 1.84 3.87 -13.72
CA VAL A 169 0.78 4.13 -14.71
C VAL A 169 1.03 5.45 -15.46
N LEU A 170 1.55 6.48 -14.81
CA LEU A 170 1.99 7.71 -15.47
C LEU A 170 3.13 7.44 -16.47
N LYS A 171 4.08 6.55 -16.09
CA LYS A 171 5.19 6.18 -16.97
C LYS A 171 4.72 5.39 -18.19
N LEU A 172 3.83 4.41 -18.00
CA LEU A 172 3.19 3.68 -19.09
C LEU A 172 2.46 4.63 -20.05
N LYS A 173 1.72 5.60 -19.49
CA LYS A 173 1.03 6.62 -20.28
C LYS A 173 2.01 7.51 -21.06
N GLN A 174 3.12 7.94 -20.42
CA GLN A 174 4.15 8.75 -21.07
C GLN A 174 4.79 8.01 -22.26
N GLU A 175 4.88 6.68 -22.18
CA GLU A 175 5.42 5.81 -23.23
C GLU A 175 4.36 5.29 -24.22
N ASP A 176 3.16 5.87 -24.24
CA ASP A 176 2.02 5.48 -25.07
C ASP A 176 1.70 3.97 -24.99
N ARG A 177 1.95 3.34 -23.85
CA ARG A 177 1.67 1.93 -23.58
C ARG A 177 0.25 1.72 -23.07
N LEU A 178 -0.25 0.49 -23.25
CA LEU A 178 -1.55 0.10 -22.69
C LEU A 178 -1.50 0.13 -21.17
N LEU A 179 -2.54 0.71 -20.56
CA LEU A 179 -2.66 0.86 -19.11
C LEU A 179 -3.32 -0.35 -18.44
N PRO A 180 -3.11 -0.58 -17.14
CA PRO A 180 -3.73 -1.69 -16.39
C PRO A 180 -5.25 -1.60 -16.37
N ARG A 181 -5.89 -2.64 -15.86
CA ARG A 181 -7.34 -2.71 -15.66
C ARG A 181 -7.86 -1.65 -14.69
N GLY A 182 -7.15 -1.44 -13.58
CA GLY A 182 -7.46 -0.48 -12.54
C GLY A 182 -6.37 -0.44 -11.47
N LEU A 183 -6.54 0.50 -10.52
CA LEU A 183 -5.65 0.65 -9.37
C LEU A 183 -6.41 0.50 -8.06
N VAL A 184 -5.75 -0.13 -7.07
CA VAL A 184 -6.20 -0.19 -5.66
C VAL A 184 -5.10 0.42 -4.80
N LEU A 185 -5.41 1.52 -4.14
CA LEU A 185 -4.46 2.32 -3.38
C LEU A 185 -4.87 2.37 -1.90
N MET A 186 -3.98 1.95 -1.02
CA MET A 186 -4.19 1.94 0.43
C MET A 186 -3.31 3.00 1.08
N SER A 187 -3.91 4.06 1.63
CA SER A 187 -3.18 5.18 2.25
C SER A 187 -2.05 5.73 1.36
N PRO A 188 -2.29 6.04 0.05
CA PRO A 188 -1.21 6.39 -0.87
C PRO A 188 -0.53 7.71 -0.49
N TRP A 189 0.80 7.74 -0.51
CA TRP A 189 1.60 8.95 -0.34
C TRP A 189 1.83 9.62 -1.69
N THR A 190 1.02 10.62 -2.04
CA THR A 190 0.96 11.16 -3.40
C THR A 190 1.59 12.54 -3.58
N ASP A 191 1.92 13.19 -2.47
CA ASP A 191 2.46 14.56 -2.43
C ASP A 191 3.66 14.66 -1.47
N LEU A 192 4.86 14.56 -2.02
CA LEU A 192 6.10 14.70 -1.24
C LEU A 192 6.40 16.15 -0.83
N THR A 193 5.62 17.13 -1.34
CA THR A 193 5.73 18.53 -0.87
C THR A 193 5.04 18.75 0.48
N SER A 194 4.31 17.74 0.98
CA SER A 194 3.55 17.81 2.24
C SER A 194 2.57 18.97 2.31
N SER A 195 1.99 19.39 1.16
CA SER A 195 1.11 20.55 1.06
C SER A 195 -0.27 20.35 1.68
N GLY A 196 -0.63 19.09 1.96
CA GLY A 196 -1.94 18.71 2.46
C GLY A 196 -2.18 19.10 3.92
N LYS A 197 -3.40 19.56 4.26
CA LYS A 197 -3.74 20.02 5.62
C LYS A 197 -3.59 18.95 6.70
N SER A 198 -3.74 17.67 6.36
CA SER A 198 -3.63 16.58 7.33
C SER A 198 -2.20 16.36 7.82
N HIS A 199 -1.18 16.79 7.08
CA HIS A 199 0.21 16.75 7.53
C HIS A 199 0.42 17.52 8.84
N VAL A 200 -0.40 18.55 9.09
CA VAL A 200 -0.41 19.29 10.36
C VAL A 200 -1.53 18.79 11.28
N SER A 201 -2.76 18.71 10.76
CA SER A 201 -3.94 18.47 11.63
C SER A 201 -4.08 17.03 12.12
N ARG A 202 -3.31 16.08 11.60
CA ARG A 202 -3.28 14.67 11.99
C ARG A 202 -1.95 14.21 12.58
N ALA A 203 -0.95 15.06 12.64
CA ALA A 203 0.40 14.73 13.13
C ALA A 203 0.41 14.11 14.54
N GLU A 204 -0.44 14.61 15.45
CA GLU A 204 -0.50 14.10 16.82
C GLU A 204 -1.29 12.79 16.98
N VAL A 205 -2.20 12.51 16.05
CA VAL A 205 -3.11 11.34 16.15
C VAL A 205 -2.68 10.16 15.29
N ASP A 206 -1.81 10.38 14.30
CA ASP A 206 -1.24 9.29 13.50
C ASP A 206 -0.30 8.44 14.37
N PRO A 207 -0.57 7.14 14.56
CA PRO A 207 0.28 6.28 15.38
C PRO A 207 1.49 5.72 14.64
N VAL A 208 1.61 5.98 13.31
CA VAL A 208 2.60 5.36 12.42
C VAL A 208 3.53 6.39 11.81
N LEU A 209 2.99 7.49 11.29
CA LEU A 209 3.76 8.49 10.58
C LEU A 209 3.88 9.79 11.38
N ASP A 210 5.06 10.41 11.27
CA ASP A 210 5.30 11.78 11.71
C ASP A 210 6.04 12.59 10.63
N ALA A 211 6.16 13.89 10.87
CA ALA A 211 6.77 14.79 9.89
C ALA A 211 8.27 14.53 9.70
N GLU A 212 8.98 14.17 10.77
CA GLU A 212 10.43 13.89 10.73
C GLU A 212 10.71 12.63 9.91
N TYR A 213 9.91 11.58 10.10
CA TYR A 213 9.99 10.37 9.29
C TYR A 213 9.78 10.69 7.81
N LEU A 214 8.72 11.44 7.46
CA LEU A 214 8.43 11.79 6.07
C LEU A 214 9.55 12.62 5.45
N GLU A 215 10.08 13.63 6.15
CA GLU A 215 11.18 14.45 5.68
C GLU A 215 12.44 13.63 5.38
N ARG A 216 12.77 12.69 6.26
CA ARG A 216 13.89 11.75 6.07
C ARG A 216 13.67 10.87 4.83
N MET A 217 12.46 10.35 4.62
CA MET A 217 12.14 9.54 3.44
C MET A 217 12.17 10.36 2.14
N ILE A 218 11.70 11.62 2.17
CA ILE A 218 11.80 12.56 1.05
C ILE A 218 13.26 12.78 0.67
N THR A 219 14.09 13.11 1.66
CA THR A 219 15.53 13.35 1.46
C THR A 219 16.22 12.13 0.85
N ASN A 220 15.92 10.93 1.36
CA ASN A 220 16.49 9.70 0.84
C ASN A 220 16.07 9.42 -0.61
N TYR A 221 14.78 9.57 -0.91
CA TYR A 221 14.22 9.16 -2.21
C TYR A 221 14.41 10.21 -3.30
N ALA A 222 14.03 11.46 -3.02
CA ALA A 222 14.04 12.54 -4.01
C ALA A 222 15.37 13.30 -4.06
N GLY A 223 16.13 13.35 -2.95
CA GLY A 223 17.34 14.18 -2.86
C GLY A 223 17.04 15.63 -3.18
N GLU A 224 17.78 16.18 -4.13
CA GLU A 224 17.63 17.58 -4.61
C GLU A 224 16.67 17.71 -5.82
N LYS A 225 15.91 16.65 -6.15
CA LYS A 225 14.95 16.68 -7.26
C LYS A 225 13.76 17.57 -6.94
N GLU A 226 13.12 18.09 -7.99
CA GLU A 226 11.88 18.87 -7.87
C GLU A 226 10.75 18.00 -7.32
N LEU A 227 10.25 18.30 -6.12
CA LEU A 227 9.23 17.48 -5.46
C LEU A 227 7.86 17.51 -6.17
N THR A 228 7.64 18.47 -7.06
CA THR A 228 6.44 18.55 -7.91
C THR A 228 6.55 17.74 -9.21
N ASP A 229 7.69 17.06 -9.45
CA ASP A 229 7.79 16.09 -10.55
C ASP A 229 6.70 15.02 -10.41
N PRO A 230 5.86 14.79 -11.44
CA PRO A 230 4.76 13.82 -11.38
C PRO A 230 5.18 12.37 -11.10
N PHE A 231 6.43 12.02 -11.31
CA PHE A 231 6.95 10.68 -11.00
C PHE A 231 7.51 10.58 -9.58
N ILE A 232 7.69 11.72 -8.90
CA ILE A 232 8.03 11.82 -7.47
C ILE A 232 6.75 12.03 -6.65
N SER A 233 5.94 13.00 -7.06
CA SER A 233 4.64 13.30 -6.45
C SER A 233 3.53 13.16 -7.47
N PRO A 234 2.95 11.97 -7.64
CA PRO A 234 1.91 11.70 -8.63
C PRO A 234 0.68 12.59 -8.54
N LEU A 235 0.46 13.23 -7.39
CA LEU A 235 -0.59 14.23 -7.25
C LEU A 235 -0.50 15.33 -8.33
N PHE A 236 0.69 15.66 -8.82
CA PHE A 236 0.90 16.67 -9.85
C PHE A 236 0.82 16.13 -11.28
N GLY A 237 0.50 14.84 -11.44
CA GLY A 237 0.40 14.17 -12.74
C GLY A 237 -0.85 14.52 -13.54
N ASP A 238 -0.82 14.19 -14.84
CA ASP A 238 -1.98 14.23 -15.72
C ASP A 238 -2.72 12.90 -15.72
N PHE A 239 -3.90 12.88 -15.12
CA PHE A 239 -4.75 11.70 -14.99
C PHE A 239 -5.73 11.47 -16.14
N LYS A 240 -5.73 12.31 -17.19
CA LYS A 240 -6.60 12.09 -18.35
C LYS A 240 -6.36 10.71 -18.96
N GLY A 241 -7.43 9.92 -19.10
CA GLY A 241 -7.36 8.57 -19.66
C GLY A 241 -6.85 7.50 -18.70
N PHE A 242 -6.68 7.79 -17.43
CA PHE A 242 -6.33 6.81 -16.40
C PHE A 242 -7.40 5.71 -16.29
N PRO A 243 -7.01 4.51 -15.89
CA PRO A 243 -7.96 3.44 -15.58
C PRO A 243 -8.72 3.75 -14.28
N PRO A 244 -9.80 2.99 -13.95
CA PRO A 244 -10.50 3.12 -12.69
C PRO A 244 -9.58 3.03 -11.48
N VAL A 245 -9.82 3.87 -10.45
CA VAL A 245 -8.99 3.93 -9.22
C VAL A 245 -9.87 3.80 -7.99
N TYR A 246 -9.49 2.93 -7.07
CA TYR A 246 -10.06 2.83 -5.75
C TYR A 246 -9.06 3.19 -4.67
N ILE A 247 -9.42 4.12 -3.79
CA ILE A 247 -8.58 4.65 -2.72
C ILE A 247 -9.19 4.30 -1.37
N GLN A 248 -8.39 3.79 -0.46
CA GLN A 248 -8.75 3.59 0.94
C GLN A 248 -7.79 4.37 1.84
N VAL A 249 -8.32 5.03 2.85
CA VAL A 249 -7.54 5.85 3.77
C VAL A 249 -8.16 5.87 5.17
N GLY A 250 -7.36 5.91 6.21
CA GLY A 250 -7.80 6.17 7.58
C GLY A 250 -8.08 7.65 7.81
N ASN A 251 -8.95 8.00 8.74
CA ASN A 251 -9.14 9.41 9.08
C ASN A 251 -8.17 9.93 10.15
N ASN A 252 -7.36 9.04 10.75
CA ASN A 252 -6.34 9.36 11.75
C ASN A 252 -4.93 9.19 11.18
N GLU A 253 -4.72 9.62 9.93
CA GLU A 253 -3.40 9.57 9.32
C GLU A 253 -3.02 10.90 8.63
N ILE A 254 -1.72 11.15 8.58
CA ILE A 254 -1.13 12.34 7.96
C ILE A 254 -1.46 12.39 6.46
N LEU A 255 -1.52 11.26 5.77
CA LEU A 255 -1.76 11.15 4.33
C LEU A 255 -3.26 11.20 3.92
N LEU A 256 -4.15 11.56 4.85
CA LEU A 256 -5.56 11.75 4.52
C LEU A 256 -5.78 12.79 3.41
N SER A 257 -5.08 13.91 3.46
CA SER A 257 -5.19 14.96 2.43
C SER A 257 -4.70 14.49 1.08
N ASP A 258 -3.63 13.71 1.03
CA ASP A 258 -3.06 13.12 -0.19
C ASP A 258 -4.13 12.33 -0.94
N SER A 259 -4.80 11.43 -0.22
CA SER A 259 -5.88 10.59 -0.76
C SER A 259 -7.07 11.41 -1.25
N VAL A 260 -7.50 12.43 -0.48
CA VAL A 260 -8.63 13.29 -0.82
C VAL A 260 -8.31 14.18 -2.03
N MET A 261 -7.11 14.74 -2.08
CA MET A 261 -6.66 15.58 -3.19
C MET A 261 -6.49 14.75 -4.47
N LEU A 262 -5.91 13.55 -4.36
CA LEU A 262 -5.83 12.62 -5.49
C LEU A 262 -7.21 12.28 -6.04
N HIS A 263 -8.15 11.87 -5.18
CA HIS A 263 -9.51 11.57 -5.61
C HIS A 263 -10.17 12.74 -6.35
N LYS A 264 -10.03 13.96 -5.81
CA LYS A 264 -10.56 15.17 -6.45
C LYS A 264 -9.97 15.38 -7.85
N LYS A 265 -8.65 15.21 -8.01
CA LYS A 265 -7.98 15.35 -9.32
C LYS A 265 -8.40 14.28 -10.31
N LEU A 266 -8.55 13.04 -9.87
CA LEU A 266 -9.07 11.94 -10.70
C LEU A 266 -10.47 12.24 -11.23
N ILE A 267 -11.38 12.70 -10.37
CA ILE A 267 -12.74 13.11 -10.78
C ILE A 267 -12.70 14.28 -11.77
N GLN A 268 -11.85 15.30 -11.54
CA GLN A 268 -11.67 16.43 -12.46
C GLN A 268 -11.14 15.98 -13.84
N ALA A 269 -10.36 14.90 -13.89
CA ALA A 269 -9.85 14.32 -15.11
C ALA A 269 -10.84 13.32 -15.78
N ASN A 270 -12.08 13.23 -15.30
CA ASN A 270 -13.12 12.27 -15.72
C ASN A 270 -12.69 10.79 -15.57
N VAL A 271 -11.89 10.49 -14.56
CA VAL A 271 -11.53 9.12 -14.20
C VAL A 271 -12.59 8.53 -13.26
N SER A 272 -12.99 7.28 -13.50
CA SER A 272 -13.82 6.54 -12.56
C SER A 272 -13.03 6.29 -11.27
N ALA A 273 -13.29 7.08 -10.23
CA ALA A 273 -12.56 7.00 -8.98
C ALA A 273 -13.51 6.91 -7.78
N LYS A 274 -13.16 6.07 -6.82
CA LYS A 274 -13.86 5.90 -5.54
C LYS A 274 -12.86 6.09 -4.41
N ILE A 275 -13.32 6.69 -3.30
CA ILE A 275 -12.56 6.80 -2.06
C ILE A 275 -13.42 6.37 -0.89
N ASP A 276 -12.86 5.54 0.00
CA ASP A 276 -13.43 5.22 1.30
C ASP A 276 -12.51 5.72 2.43
N ILE A 277 -13.06 6.58 3.29
CA ILE A 277 -12.37 7.09 4.48
C ILE A 277 -12.85 6.30 5.69
N PHE A 278 -11.98 5.50 6.28
CA PHE A 278 -12.30 4.62 7.40
C PHE A 278 -12.16 5.35 8.74
N LYS A 279 -13.29 5.55 9.42
CA LYS A 279 -13.35 6.26 10.70
C LYS A 279 -12.59 5.51 11.80
N GLY A 280 -11.74 6.20 12.53
CA GLY A 280 -10.95 5.65 13.64
C GLY A 280 -9.74 4.83 13.19
N MET A 281 -9.48 4.72 11.89
CA MET A 281 -8.35 3.99 11.34
C MET A 281 -7.17 4.93 11.04
N TRP A 282 -5.99 4.34 10.93
CA TRP A 282 -4.68 4.97 10.78
C TRP A 282 -4.00 4.55 9.47
N HIS A 283 -2.79 4.98 9.26
CA HIS A 283 -1.99 4.70 8.08
C HIS A 283 -1.81 3.19 7.86
N VAL A 284 -2.21 2.71 6.68
CA VAL A 284 -2.19 1.29 6.25
C VAL A 284 -2.80 0.35 7.32
N PHE A 285 -3.93 0.75 7.92
CA PHE A 285 -4.65 -0.04 8.93
C PHE A 285 -5.04 -1.45 8.42
N GLN A 286 -5.07 -1.65 7.13
CA GLN A 286 -5.35 -2.93 6.47
C GLN A 286 -4.36 -4.04 6.89
N MET A 287 -3.17 -3.69 7.38
CA MET A 287 -2.23 -4.66 7.97
C MET A 287 -2.74 -5.24 9.29
N SER A 288 -3.61 -4.53 9.99
CA SER A 288 -4.09 -4.93 11.32
C SER A 288 -5.01 -6.16 11.28
N PRO A 289 -5.15 -6.90 12.40
CA PRO A 289 -6.11 -8.01 12.50
C PRO A 289 -7.53 -7.54 12.83
N LEU A 290 -7.84 -6.25 12.70
CA LEU A 290 -9.16 -5.72 13.02
C LEU A 290 -10.19 -6.07 11.93
N LYS A 291 -11.46 -6.18 12.35
CA LYS A 291 -12.58 -6.37 11.41
C LYS A 291 -12.58 -5.32 10.30
N ALA A 292 -12.30 -4.04 10.62
CA ALA A 292 -12.22 -2.97 9.63
C ALA A 292 -11.20 -3.23 8.51
N ALA A 293 -10.09 -3.91 8.82
CA ALA A 293 -9.09 -4.30 7.82
C ALA A 293 -9.63 -5.38 6.87
N TYR A 294 -10.37 -6.36 7.37
CA TYR A 294 -11.01 -7.39 6.55
C TYR A 294 -12.14 -6.78 5.70
N ASP A 295 -12.99 -5.95 6.30
CA ASP A 295 -14.06 -5.22 5.57
C ASP A 295 -13.46 -4.35 4.44
N ALA A 296 -12.29 -3.75 4.67
CA ALA A 296 -11.57 -2.98 3.65
C ALA A 296 -11.08 -3.89 2.50
N MET A 297 -10.55 -5.09 2.81
CA MET A 297 -10.12 -6.03 1.77
C MET A 297 -11.30 -6.59 0.97
N GLU A 298 -12.45 -6.84 1.59
CA GLU A 298 -13.67 -7.22 0.88
C GLU A 298 -14.09 -6.13 -0.12
N LYS A 299 -14.04 -4.86 0.27
CA LYS A 299 -14.31 -3.73 -0.63
C LYS A 299 -13.29 -3.59 -1.77
N ASN A 300 -12.02 -3.93 -1.52
CA ASN A 300 -11.02 -4.02 -2.59
C ASN A 300 -11.42 -5.11 -3.60
N ALA A 301 -11.84 -6.28 -3.11
CA ALA A 301 -12.29 -7.37 -3.96
C ALA A 301 -13.56 -7.01 -4.76
N GLU A 302 -14.55 -6.37 -4.14
CA GLU A 302 -15.74 -5.86 -4.81
C GLU A 302 -15.38 -4.93 -5.97
N PHE A 303 -14.52 -3.93 -5.72
CA PHE A 303 -14.07 -3.01 -6.77
C PHE A 303 -13.34 -3.76 -7.90
N ILE A 304 -12.43 -4.67 -7.56
CA ILE A 304 -11.68 -5.46 -8.54
C ILE A 304 -12.64 -6.30 -9.40
N PHE A 305 -13.62 -6.97 -8.78
CA PHE A 305 -14.61 -7.76 -9.51
C PHE A 305 -15.47 -6.88 -10.41
N ASP A 306 -15.86 -5.69 -9.98
CA ASP A 306 -16.67 -4.77 -10.78
C ASP A 306 -15.94 -4.32 -12.05
N ILE A 307 -14.64 -4.02 -11.97
CA ILE A 307 -13.86 -3.63 -13.15
C ILE A 307 -13.43 -4.83 -14.02
N CYS A 308 -13.54 -6.06 -13.53
CA CYS A 308 -13.19 -7.28 -14.28
C CYS A 308 -14.39 -7.90 -15.01
N ARG A 309 -15.60 -7.42 -14.77
CA ARG A 309 -16.80 -7.78 -15.54
C ARG A 309 -16.74 -7.15 -16.92
#